data_03ceee1e3769d2b8015b1f4001625239
#
_entry.id   03ceee1e3769d2b8015b1f4001625239
#
_cell.length_a   1.000
_cell.length_b   1.000
_cell.length_c   1.000
_cell.angle_alpha   90.00
_cell.angle_beta   90.00
_cell.angle_gamma   90.00
#
_symmetry.space_group_name_H-M   'P 1'
#
loop_
_entity.id
_entity.type
_entity.pdbx_description
1 polymer ?
#
loop_
_entity_poly.entity_id
_entity_poly.type
_entity_poly.pdbx_seq_one_letter_code
_entity_poly.pdbx_strand_id
1 'polypeptide(L)'
;VALDVGVLLQVLFWGLYAGCIYILLATGLTLIFGVMKIVNFAHGELLMLGAYITATVFALTGINPYSIILLTMLILGVIGIAIERSSFRPIMGTGKLNEIFISLGLIYVIQNAAALIWGDERQVLTSPYQTITIPLGPIQMPVDYLIIILVTALVLVGLTLLLKKTSLGKAIRA
;
A
#
# COMPACT_ATOMS: atom_id res chain seq x y z
N VAL A 1 -31.72 -13.68 18.09
CA VAL A 1 -31.02 -12.41 17.86
C VAL A 1 -31.42 -11.95 16.47
N ALA A 2 -32.36 -11.00 16.37
CA ALA A 2 -32.71 -10.39 15.08
C ALA A 2 -31.46 -9.60 14.61
N LEU A 3 -30.90 -9.99 13.45
CA LEU A 3 -29.83 -9.22 12.82
C LEU A 3 -30.42 -7.88 12.41
N ASP A 4 -29.96 -6.80 13.05
CA ASP A 4 -30.29 -5.44 12.64
C ASP A 4 -29.70 -5.20 11.24
N VAL A 5 -30.57 -4.89 10.28
CA VAL A 5 -30.17 -4.61 8.89
C VAL A 5 -29.12 -3.48 8.83
N GLY A 6 -29.23 -2.50 9.73
CA GLY A 6 -28.24 -1.41 9.84
C GLY A 6 -26.85 -1.92 10.20
N VAL A 7 -26.75 -2.83 11.17
CA VAL A 7 -25.49 -3.45 11.57
C VAL A 7 -24.90 -4.28 10.42
N LEU A 8 -25.73 -5.07 9.70
CA LEU A 8 -25.26 -5.86 8.57
C LEU A 8 -24.68 -4.98 7.45
N LEU A 9 -25.40 -3.91 7.10
CA LEU A 9 -24.93 -2.95 6.09
C LEU A 9 -23.65 -2.25 6.51
N GLN A 10 -23.51 -1.88 7.79
CA GLN A 10 -22.29 -1.28 8.34
C GLN A 10 -21.08 -2.23 8.24
N VAL A 11 -21.28 -3.51 8.57
CA VAL A 11 -20.21 -4.53 8.47
C VAL A 11 -19.80 -4.76 7.01
N LEU A 12 -20.76 -4.82 6.09
CA LEU A 12 -20.47 -4.94 4.65
C LEU A 12 -19.65 -3.75 4.15
N PHE A 13 -19.98 -2.54 4.60
CA PHE A 13 -19.23 -1.35 4.24
C PHE A 13 -17.79 -1.37 4.77
N TRP A 14 -17.59 -1.78 6.03
CA TRP A 14 -16.25 -1.96 6.59
C TRP A 14 -15.46 -3.05 5.84
N GLY A 15 -16.13 -4.13 5.45
CA GLY A 15 -15.54 -5.18 4.62
C GLY A 15 -15.10 -4.66 3.26
N LEU A 16 -15.91 -3.82 2.61
CA LEU A 16 -15.56 -3.18 1.34
C LEU A 16 -14.33 -2.28 1.49
N TYR A 17 -14.27 -1.46 2.53
CA TYR A 17 -13.13 -0.61 2.83
C TYR A 17 -11.85 -1.44 3.03
N ALA A 18 -11.89 -2.47 3.89
CA ALA A 18 -10.76 -3.36 4.10
C ALA A 18 -10.35 -4.07 2.81
N GLY A 19 -11.33 -4.51 2.00
CA GLY A 19 -11.10 -5.10 0.68
C GLY A 19 -10.36 -4.17 -0.26
N CYS A 20 -10.66 -2.87 -0.26
CA CYS A 20 -9.96 -1.87 -1.08
C CYS A 20 -8.47 -1.79 -0.73
N ILE A 21 -8.11 -1.84 0.56
CA ILE A 21 -6.70 -1.84 1.00
C ILE A 21 -5.98 -3.09 0.46
N TYR A 22 -6.59 -4.26 0.61
CA TYR A 22 -6.02 -5.51 0.09
C TYR A 22 -5.90 -5.51 -1.44
N ILE A 23 -6.86 -4.92 -2.14
CA ILE A 23 -6.80 -4.77 -3.60
C ILE A 23 -5.60 -3.91 -4.02
N LEU A 24 -5.36 -2.78 -3.36
CA LEU A 24 -4.21 -1.93 -3.64
C LEU A 24 -2.89 -2.66 -3.41
N LEU A 25 -2.78 -3.38 -2.30
CA LEU A 25 -1.60 -4.18 -1.96
C LEU A 25 -1.36 -5.30 -2.99
N ALA A 26 -2.41 -6.06 -3.33
CA ALA A 26 -2.34 -7.13 -4.30
C ALA A 26 -2.01 -6.60 -5.71
N THR A 27 -2.53 -5.44 -6.07
CA THR A 27 -2.25 -4.78 -7.36
C THR A 27 -0.78 -4.42 -7.49
N GLY A 28 -0.17 -3.86 -6.42
CA GLY A 28 1.27 -3.56 -6.39
C GLY A 28 2.12 -4.82 -6.55
N LEU A 29 1.80 -5.87 -5.80
CA LEU A 29 2.51 -7.16 -5.90
C LEU A 29 2.37 -7.78 -7.29
N THR A 30 1.17 -7.74 -7.86
CA THR A 30 0.91 -8.27 -9.21
C THR A 30 1.69 -7.52 -10.28
N LEU A 31 1.84 -6.21 -10.14
CA LEU A 31 2.67 -5.40 -11.04
C LEU A 31 4.14 -5.80 -10.98
N ILE A 32 4.70 -5.91 -9.78
CA ILE A 32 6.11 -6.31 -9.59
C ILE A 32 6.33 -7.69 -10.21
N PHE A 33 5.45 -8.66 -9.89
CA PHE A 33 5.54 -10.00 -10.47
C PHE A 33 5.36 -10.00 -11.99
N GLY A 34 4.44 -9.20 -12.52
CA GLY A 34 4.19 -9.09 -13.96
C GLY A 34 5.38 -8.57 -14.74
N VAL A 35 6.10 -7.60 -14.19
CA VAL A 35 7.25 -6.94 -14.84
C VAL A 35 8.54 -7.73 -14.65
N MET A 36 8.85 -8.09 -13.40
CA MET A 36 10.15 -8.67 -13.04
C MET A 36 10.12 -10.19 -12.97
N LYS A 37 8.94 -10.82 -12.96
CA LYS A 37 8.71 -12.25 -12.72
C LYS A 37 9.25 -12.73 -11.36
N ILE A 38 9.51 -11.82 -10.43
CA ILE A 38 10.04 -12.06 -9.08
C ILE A 38 8.91 -11.90 -8.08
N VAL A 39 8.79 -12.85 -7.14
CA VAL A 39 7.88 -12.72 -5.99
C VAL A 39 8.62 -12.01 -4.86
N ASN A 40 8.24 -10.77 -4.59
CA ASN A 40 8.81 -10.00 -3.49
C ASN A 40 7.94 -10.12 -2.23
N PHE A 41 8.31 -10.99 -1.31
CA PHE A 41 7.61 -11.13 -0.03
C PHE A 41 7.75 -9.91 0.89
N ALA A 42 8.79 -9.10 0.70
CA ALA A 42 8.97 -7.85 1.46
C ALA A 42 8.07 -6.70 0.99
N HIS A 43 7.12 -6.95 0.07
CA HIS A 43 6.22 -5.90 -0.41
C HIS A 43 5.37 -5.28 0.71
N GLY A 44 4.93 -6.09 1.69
CA GLY A 44 4.22 -5.61 2.87
C GLY A 44 5.06 -4.67 3.74
N GLU A 45 6.36 -4.91 3.83
CA GLU A 45 7.28 -4.07 4.60
C GLU A 45 7.49 -2.69 3.95
N LEU A 46 7.41 -2.61 2.63
CA LEU A 46 7.43 -1.32 1.93
C LEU A 46 6.16 -0.51 2.21
N LEU A 47 5.00 -1.16 2.36
CA LEU A 47 3.78 -0.49 2.81
C LEU A 47 3.94 0.04 4.24
N MET A 48 4.49 -0.76 5.15
CA MET A 48 4.81 -0.35 6.51
C MET A 48 5.73 0.87 6.52
N LEU A 49 6.83 0.85 5.76
CA LEU A 49 7.73 2.01 5.62
C LEU A 49 7.00 3.25 5.12
N GLY A 50 6.09 3.10 4.14
CA GLY A 50 5.27 4.21 3.66
C GLY A 50 4.42 4.84 4.75
N ALA A 51 3.83 4.01 5.61
CA ALA A 51 3.06 4.48 6.75
C ALA A 51 3.93 5.23 7.77
N TYR A 52 5.10 4.69 8.13
CA TYR A 52 6.05 5.35 9.04
C TYR A 52 6.58 6.67 8.49
N ILE A 53 6.98 6.72 7.22
CA ILE A 53 7.44 7.96 6.57
C ILE A 53 6.34 9.02 6.60
N THR A 54 5.10 8.64 6.24
CA THR A 54 3.96 9.56 6.23
C THR A 54 3.68 10.09 7.64
N ALA A 55 3.67 9.22 8.65
CA ALA A 55 3.46 9.59 10.04
C ALA A 55 4.55 10.54 10.55
N THR A 56 5.82 10.26 10.21
CA THR A 56 6.96 11.11 10.59
C THR A 56 6.88 12.49 9.95
N VAL A 57 6.63 12.56 8.65
CA VAL A 57 6.49 13.85 7.95
C VAL A 57 5.30 14.64 8.50
N PHE A 58 4.19 13.98 8.78
CA PHE A 58 3.04 14.62 9.41
C PHE A 58 3.36 15.18 10.80
N ALA A 59 4.02 14.38 11.64
CA ALA A 59 4.42 14.81 12.99
C ALA A 59 5.37 16.00 12.97
N LEU A 60 6.27 16.09 11.99
CA LEU A 60 7.26 17.17 11.88
C LEU A 60 6.69 18.44 11.25
N THR A 61 5.75 18.31 10.31
CA THR A 61 5.29 19.43 9.48
C THR A 61 3.87 19.88 9.75
N GLY A 62 3.03 19.02 10.31
CA GLY A 62 1.58 19.25 10.45
C GLY A 62 0.82 19.30 9.11
N ILE A 63 1.49 19.00 7.98
CA ILE A 63 0.86 19.01 6.65
C ILE A 63 -0.14 17.86 6.55
N ASN A 64 -1.26 18.10 5.87
CA ASN A 64 -2.30 17.10 5.67
C ASN A 64 -1.71 15.79 5.11
N PRO A 65 -1.96 14.61 5.71
CA PRO A 65 -1.42 13.32 5.30
C PRO A 65 -1.64 13.00 3.81
N TYR A 66 -2.75 13.42 3.23
CA TYR A 66 -3.02 13.21 1.81
C TYR A 66 -2.07 13.98 0.89
N SER A 67 -1.59 15.16 1.31
CA SER A 67 -0.60 15.92 0.56
C SER A 67 0.80 15.30 0.66
N ILE A 68 1.07 14.56 1.74
CA ILE A 68 2.35 13.87 1.97
C ILE A 68 2.49 12.63 1.06
N ILE A 69 1.39 12.08 0.55
CA ILE A 69 1.41 10.86 -0.29
C ILE A 69 2.41 10.97 -1.44
N LEU A 70 2.44 12.09 -2.15
CA LEU A 70 3.37 12.27 -3.28
C LEU A 70 4.83 12.21 -2.84
N LEU A 71 5.15 12.85 -1.72
CA LEU A 71 6.50 12.80 -1.14
C LEU A 71 6.86 11.37 -0.70
N THR A 72 5.94 10.70 -0.01
CA THR A 72 6.12 9.30 0.40
C THR A 72 6.34 8.38 -0.80
N MET A 73 5.57 8.56 -1.88
CA MET A 73 5.75 7.80 -3.13
C MET A 73 7.14 8.01 -3.74
N LEU A 74 7.66 9.24 -3.74
CA LEU A 74 9.01 9.53 -4.24
C LEU A 74 10.09 8.85 -3.38
N ILE A 75 9.98 8.97 -2.06
CA ILE A 75 10.94 8.33 -1.13
C ILE A 75 10.91 6.81 -1.29
N LEU A 76 9.73 6.20 -1.28
CA LEU A 76 9.58 4.75 -1.49
C LEU A 76 10.05 4.32 -2.89
N GLY A 77 9.88 5.15 -3.91
CA GLY A 77 10.40 4.91 -5.24
C GLY A 77 11.93 4.82 -5.24
N VAL A 78 12.61 5.74 -4.55
CA VAL A 78 14.08 5.71 -4.40
C VAL A 78 14.53 4.46 -3.63
N ILE A 79 13.86 4.14 -2.51
CA ILE A 79 14.14 2.93 -1.72
C ILE A 79 13.91 1.68 -2.58
N GLY A 80 12.83 1.62 -3.35
CA GLY A 80 12.53 0.50 -4.25
C GLY A 80 13.60 0.30 -5.32
N ILE A 81 14.09 1.38 -5.93
CA ILE A 81 15.19 1.33 -6.89
C ILE A 81 16.48 0.84 -6.21
N ALA A 82 16.77 1.30 -5.00
CA ALA A 82 17.94 0.85 -4.25
C ALA A 82 17.86 -0.66 -3.96
N ILE A 83 16.71 -1.15 -3.47
CA ILE A 83 16.47 -2.57 -3.20
C ILE A 83 16.56 -3.40 -4.48
N GLU A 84 15.94 -2.95 -5.57
CA GLU A 84 16.02 -3.65 -6.86
C GLU A 84 17.48 -3.81 -7.30
N ARG A 85 18.25 -2.72 -7.32
CA ARG A 85 19.63 -2.74 -7.81
C ARG A 85 20.60 -3.50 -6.90
N SER A 86 20.44 -3.40 -5.58
CA SER A 86 21.37 -4.01 -4.63
C SER A 86 21.05 -5.47 -4.31
N SER A 87 19.76 -5.83 -4.28
CA SER A 87 19.31 -7.11 -3.77
C SER A 87 18.75 -8.03 -4.85
N PHE A 88 17.81 -7.56 -5.66
CA PHE A 88 17.15 -8.42 -6.65
C PHE A 88 17.93 -8.55 -7.96
N ARG A 89 18.47 -7.45 -8.48
CA ARG A 89 19.16 -7.46 -9.76
C ARG A 89 20.35 -8.44 -9.85
N PRO A 90 21.21 -8.56 -8.82
CA PRO A 90 22.33 -9.50 -8.86
C PRO A 90 21.92 -10.97 -8.90
N ILE A 91 20.70 -11.31 -8.43
CA ILE A 91 20.23 -12.69 -8.36
C ILE A 91 19.22 -13.05 -9.45
N MET A 92 18.89 -12.10 -10.34
CA MET A 92 17.99 -12.36 -11.45
C MET A 92 18.55 -13.49 -12.32
N GLY A 93 17.74 -14.54 -12.55
CA GLY A 93 18.14 -15.70 -13.33
C GLY A 93 18.94 -16.78 -12.57
N THR A 94 19.27 -16.59 -11.29
CA THR A 94 20.00 -17.60 -10.49
C THR A 94 19.08 -18.68 -9.87
N GLY A 95 17.77 -18.50 -9.95
CA GLY A 95 16.76 -19.45 -9.50
C GLY A 95 15.77 -18.85 -8.49
N LYS A 96 14.54 -19.34 -8.52
CA LYS A 96 13.43 -18.81 -7.70
C LYS A 96 13.67 -18.88 -6.18
N LEU A 97 14.43 -19.88 -5.71
CA LEU A 97 14.76 -20.02 -4.30
C LEU A 97 15.59 -18.84 -3.78
N ASN A 98 16.55 -18.34 -4.58
CA ASN A 98 17.37 -17.20 -4.21
C ASN A 98 16.52 -15.92 -4.08
N GLU A 99 15.52 -15.75 -4.95
CA GLU A 99 14.58 -14.63 -4.88
C GLU A 99 13.77 -14.66 -3.58
N ILE A 100 13.30 -15.86 -3.18
CA ILE A 100 12.58 -16.07 -1.94
C ILE A 100 13.47 -15.74 -0.73
N PHE A 101 14.68 -16.27 -0.65
CA PHE A 101 15.59 -16.03 0.46
C PHE A 101 15.97 -14.55 0.59
N ILE A 102 16.25 -13.87 -0.53
CA ILE A 102 16.53 -12.43 -0.51
C ILE A 102 15.32 -11.65 -0.01
N SER A 103 14.12 -11.96 -0.49
CA SER A 103 12.91 -11.25 -0.04
C SER A 103 12.60 -11.50 1.44
N LEU A 104 12.83 -12.70 1.96
CA LEU A 104 12.72 -13.00 3.39
C LEU A 104 13.78 -12.25 4.22
N GLY A 105 15.03 -12.21 3.74
CA GLY A 105 16.09 -11.41 4.35
C GLY A 105 15.75 -9.93 4.40
N LEU A 106 15.17 -9.38 3.33
CA LEU A 106 14.71 -8.00 3.27
C LEU A 106 13.61 -7.69 4.28
N ILE A 107 12.69 -8.63 4.54
CA ILE A 107 11.68 -8.47 5.61
C ILE A 107 12.38 -8.14 6.92
N TYR A 108 13.32 -8.99 7.35
CA TYR A 108 14.03 -8.78 8.61
C TYR A 108 14.86 -7.49 8.63
N VAL A 109 15.53 -7.15 7.52
CA VAL A 109 16.30 -5.92 7.42
C VAL A 109 15.40 -4.70 7.58
N ILE A 110 14.28 -4.66 6.87
CA ILE A 110 13.34 -3.52 6.90
C ILE A 110 12.66 -3.42 8.27
N GLN A 111 12.19 -4.53 8.84
CA GLN A 111 11.56 -4.55 10.16
C GLN A 111 12.50 -4.05 11.25
N ASN A 112 13.73 -4.60 11.31
CA ASN A 112 14.70 -4.17 12.32
C ASN A 112 15.17 -2.73 12.09
N ALA A 113 15.34 -2.28 10.85
CA ALA A 113 15.63 -0.87 10.56
C ALA A 113 14.50 0.05 11.01
N ALA A 114 13.24 -0.34 10.78
CA ALA A 114 12.08 0.41 11.25
C ALA A 114 12.03 0.45 12.79
N ALA A 115 12.25 -0.68 13.47
CA ALA A 115 12.29 -0.73 14.93
C ALA A 115 13.42 0.13 15.52
N LEU A 116 14.59 0.19 14.88
CA LEU A 116 15.71 1.05 15.31
C LEU A 116 15.40 2.55 15.13
N ILE A 117 14.66 2.93 14.09
CA ILE A 117 14.39 4.35 13.76
C ILE A 117 13.17 4.86 14.54
N TRP A 118 12.10 4.08 14.60
CA TRP A 118 10.80 4.50 15.16
C TRP A 118 10.46 3.82 16.49
N GLY A 119 11.24 2.81 16.92
CA GLY A 119 10.94 2.02 18.09
C GLY A 119 9.81 1.00 17.86
N ASP A 120 9.42 0.32 18.94
CA ASP A 120 8.33 -0.67 18.93
C ASP A 120 6.95 -0.04 19.20
N GLU A 121 6.88 1.27 19.39
CA GLU A 121 5.64 1.95 19.69
C GLU A 121 4.75 2.09 18.45
N ARG A 122 3.47 1.81 18.63
CA ARG A 122 2.48 1.96 17.58
C ARG A 122 2.31 3.43 17.21
N GLN A 123 2.70 3.80 15.99
CA GLN A 123 2.43 5.12 15.45
C GLN A 123 0.97 5.24 15.03
N VAL A 124 0.26 6.22 15.58
CA VAL A 124 -1.13 6.51 15.21
C VAL A 124 -1.17 7.84 14.47
N LEU A 125 -1.64 7.80 13.24
CA LEU A 125 -1.85 9.00 12.45
C LEU A 125 -3.34 9.31 12.42
N THR A 126 -3.72 10.46 12.99
CA THR A 126 -5.11 10.91 12.97
C THR A 126 -5.32 11.82 11.76
N SER A 127 -6.08 11.32 10.79
CA SER A 127 -6.48 12.14 9.64
C SER A 127 -7.50 13.21 10.05
N PRO A 128 -7.42 14.42 9.48
CA PRO A 128 -8.42 15.47 9.70
C PRO A 128 -9.85 15.06 9.28
N TYR A 129 -9.96 14.08 8.39
CA TYR A 129 -11.24 13.60 7.85
C TYR A 129 -11.80 12.38 8.58
N GLN A 130 -11.05 11.80 9.52
CA GLN A 130 -11.47 10.61 10.28
C GLN A 130 -12.67 10.89 11.18
N THR A 131 -12.78 12.12 11.68
CA THR A 131 -13.87 12.55 12.56
C THR A 131 -15.12 13.00 11.79
N ILE A 132 -14.97 13.23 10.48
CA ILE A 132 -16.10 13.66 9.63
C ILE A 132 -16.80 12.41 9.11
N THR A 133 -18.03 12.20 9.60
CA THR A 133 -18.87 11.07 9.17
C THR A 133 -20.05 11.56 8.37
N ILE A 134 -20.37 10.88 7.27
CA ILE A 134 -21.56 11.13 6.46
C ILE A 134 -22.60 10.08 6.83
N PRO A 135 -23.76 10.50 7.42
CA PRO A 135 -24.84 9.58 7.71
C PRO A 135 -25.58 9.21 6.41
N LEU A 136 -25.56 7.93 6.05
CA LEU A 136 -26.32 7.37 4.94
C LEU A 136 -27.38 6.40 5.50
N GLY A 137 -28.49 6.96 6.01
CA GLY A 137 -29.51 6.17 6.68
C GLY A 137 -28.96 5.49 7.94
N PRO A 138 -28.98 4.15 8.03
CA PRO A 138 -28.50 3.42 9.20
C PRO A 138 -26.96 3.28 9.23
N ILE A 139 -26.25 3.73 8.18
CA ILE A 139 -24.80 3.56 8.03
C ILE A 139 -24.10 4.90 8.34
N GLN A 140 -23.03 4.83 9.13
CA GLN A 140 -22.11 5.96 9.34
C GLN A 140 -20.83 5.73 8.54
N MET A 141 -20.55 6.63 7.59
CA MET A 141 -19.41 6.52 6.68
C MET A 141 -18.38 7.62 7.00
N PRO A 142 -17.22 7.28 7.59
CA PRO A 142 -16.11 8.21 7.68
C PRO A 142 -15.64 8.63 6.28
N VAL A 143 -15.35 9.91 6.11
CA VAL A 143 -14.92 10.46 4.81
C VAL A 143 -13.64 9.80 4.32
N ASP A 144 -12.72 9.45 5.21
CA ASP A 144 -11.48 8.73 4.88
C ASP A 144 -11.74 7.41 4.14
N TYR A 145 -12.80 6.68 4.53
CA TYR A 145 -13.14 5.39 3.90
C TYR A 145 -13.63 5.59 2.48
N LEU A 146 -14.41 6.64 2.23
CA LEU A 146 -14.85 7.01 0.88
C LEU A 146 -13.67 7.42 0.01
N ILE A 147 -12.72 8.19 0.57
CA ILE A 147 -11.50 8.59 -0.14
C ILE A 147 -10.72 7.35 -0.57
N ILE A 148 -10.54 6.36 0.31
CA ILE A 148 -9.81 5.12 0.00
C ILE A 148 -10.51 4.31 -1.09
N ILE A 149 -11.83 4.18 -1.03
CA ILE A 149 -12.61 3.48 -2.06
C ILE A 149 -12.45 4.18 -3.42
N LEU A 150 -12.56 5.52 -3.44
CA LEU A 150 -12.39 6.31 -4.65
C LEU A 150 -10.98 6.20 -5.23
N VAL A 151 -9.95 6.35 -4.38
CA VAL A 151 -8.54 6.21 -4.79
C VAL A 151 -8.27 4.83 -5.34
N THR A 152 -8.79 3.79 -4.69
CA THR A 152 -8.65 2.40 -5.18
C THR A 152 -9.25 2.25 -6.56
N ALA A 153 -10.47 2.74 -6.78
CA ALA A 153 -11.13 2.70 -8.10
C ALA A 153 -10.30 3.45 -9.16
N LEU A 154 -9.80 4.66 -8.84
CA LEU A 154 -8.96 5.45 -9.75
C LEU A 154 -7.65 4.75 -10.09
N VAL A 155 -6.99 4.15 -9.10
CA VAL A 155 -5.74 3.38 -9.32
C VAL A 155 -5.99 2.18 -10.21
N LEU A 156 -7.05 1.41 -9.98
CA LEU A 156 -7.40 0.23 -10.80
C LEU A 156 -7.74 0.62 -12.25
N VAL A 157 -8.54 1.68 -12.42
CA VAL A 157 -8.87 2.19 -13.77
C VAL A 157 -7.61 2.71 -14.45
N GLY A 158 -6.83 3.55 -13.77
CA GLY A 158 -5.58 4.10 -14.30
C GLY A 158 -4.60 3.00 -14.71
N LEU A 159 -4.40 2.00 -13.86
CA LEU A 159 -3.54 0.86 -14.15
C LEU A 159 -4.06 0.02 -15.33
N THR A 160 -5.37 -0.24 -15.38
CA THR A 160 -5.98 -0.98 -16.48
C THR A 160 -5.78 -0.24 -17.81
N LEU A 161 -5.95 1.08 -17.82
CA LEU A 161 -5.71 1.92 -18.99
C LEU A 161 -4.23 1.93 -19.37
N LEU A 162 -3.34 2.06 -18.40
CA LEU A 162 -1.89 2.01 -18.61
C LEU A 162 -1.48 0.67 -19.24
N LEU A 163 -1.90 -0.44 -18.65
CA LEU A 163 -1.57 -1.77 -19.14
C LEU A 163 -2.19 -2.07 -20.52
N LYS A 164 -3.42 -1.63 -20.79
CA LYS A 164 -4.11 -1.93 -22.05
C LYS A 164 -3.74 -0.98 -23.18
N LYS A 165 -3.50 0.32 -22.90
CA LYS A 165 -3.41 1.36 -23.94
C LYS A 165 -2.01 1.91 -24.17
N THR A 166 -1.01 1.59 -23.31
CA THR A 166 0.35 2.14 -23.46
C THR A 166 1.35 1.14 -24.01
N SER A 167 2.45 1.66 -24.58
CA SER A 167 3.60 0.86 -25.03
C SER A 167 4.27 0.12 -23.86
N LEU A 168 4.31 0.72 -22.67
CA LEU A 168 4.78 0.08 -21.43
C LEU A 168 3.94 -1.15 -21.10
N GLY A 169 2.62 -1.04 -21.18
CA GLY A 169 1.73 -2.18 -20.93
C GLY A 169 1.89 -3.30 -21.96
N LYS A 170 2.24 -2.98 -23.21
CA LYS A 170 2.59 -4.00 -24.22
C LYS A 170 3.91 -4.70 -23.88
N ALA A 171 4.93 -3.95 -23.47
CA ALA A 171 6.22 -4.49 -23.08
C ALA A 171 6.14 -5.40 -21.83
N ILE A 172 5.25 -5.07 -20.88
CA ILE A 172 5.03 -5.90 -19.68
C ILE A 172 4.32 -7.22 -20.00
N ARG A 173 3.51 -7.27 -21.07
CA ARG A 173 2.76 -8.47 -21.47
C ARG A 173 3.47 -9.33 -22.50
N ALA A 174 4.53 -8.85 -23.12
CA ALA A 174 5.40 -9.59 -24.03
C ALA A 174 6.40 -10.44 -23.27
#